data_1ad82a194a35a4938228f96ba43e72b0
#
_entry.id   1ad82a194a35a4938228f96ba43e72b0
#
_cell.length_a   1.000
_cell.length_b   1.000
_cell.length_c   1.000
_cell.angle_alpha   90.00
_cell.angle_beta   90.00
_cell.angle_gamma   90.00
#
_symmetry.space_group_name_H-M   'P 1'
#
loop_
_entity.id
_entity.type
_entity.pdbx_description
1 polymer ?
#
loop_
_entity_poly.entity_id
_entity_poly.type
_entity_poly.pdbx_seq_one_letter_code
_entity_poly.pdbx_strand_id
1 'polypeptide(L)'
;VPLIIWGCAVPAKDEEVLKKICETCEGENLIIGPVEEKNHKGIGAAAMGYGHTIISSSPIDVNLAKQVNILLENLGVSLDKVIVDPTTGGLGYGLEYSYSVMERLTQAAMTQGDDKLQNPMINNLGNEVWKCKEAKLTIENAPELGDPERRAILMEAVGAVSYMLAGSRILMMRHPESIKLAKAFISLLADGGSAMDVAPITKRLDDVEIDFASMAPAADLTIVEEKKKAVKVASLKEED
;
A
#
# COMPACT_ATOMS: atom_id res chain seq x y z
N VAL A 1 -5.19 -2.46 18.32
CA VAL A 1 -5.08 -1.45 17.26
C VAL A 1 -5.16 -2.17 15.94
N PRO A 2 -6.00 -1.73 14.97
CA PRO A 2 -6.02 -2.32 13.63
C PRO A 2 -4.62 -2.26 13.00
N LEU A 3 -4.18 -3.37 12.40
CA LEU A 3 -2.85 -3.49 11.82
C LEU A 3 -2.95 -3.91 10.35
N ILE A 4 -2.19 -3.21 9.50
CA ILE A 4 -2.06 -3.51 8.07
C ILE A 4 -0.67 -4.08 7.83
N ILE A 5 -0.61 -5.27 7.24
CA ILE A 5 0.63 -5.91 6.80
C ILE A 5 0.74 -5.73 5.29
N TRP A 6 1.77 -5.01 4.88
CA TRP A 6 2.03 -4.70 3.48
C TRP A 6 3.27 -5.44 2.97
N GLY A 7 3.13 -6.14 1.85
CA GLY A 7 4.22 -6.90 1.23
C GLY A 7 5.35 -6.04 0.68
N CYS A 8 6.40 -6.67 0.18
CA CYS A 8 7.61 -6.02 -0.33
C CYS A 8 7.61 -5.80 -1.85
N ALA A 9 6.47 -5.99 -2.52
CA ALA A 9 6.30 -5.90 -3.96
C ALA A 9 7.09 -6.96 -4.78
N VAL A 10 7.34 -8.13 -4.18
CA VAL A 10 7.89 -9.32 -4.85
C VAL A 10 6.89 -10.46 -4.70
N PRO A 11 6.02 -10.72 -5.70
CA PRO A 11 4.84 -11.57 -5.56
C PRO A 11 5.09 -12.96 -4.96
N ALA A 12 6.17 -13.64 -5.36
CA ALA A 12 6.51 -14.96 -4.84
C ALA A 12 6.92 -14.93 -3.36
N LYS A 13 7.71 -13.92 -2.96
CA LYS A 13 8.12 -13.72 -1.58
C LYS A 13 6.95 -13.25 -0.72
N ASP A 14 6.14 -12.36 -1.25
CA ASP A 14 4.95 -11.85 -0.57
C ASP A 14 3.96 -12.98 -0.30
N GLU A 15 3.77 -13.90 -1.25
CA GLU A 15 2.92 -15.07 -1.03
C GLU A 15 3.42 -15.92 0.14
N GLU A 16 4.71 -16.24 0.19
CA GLU A 16 5.29 -17.06 1.26
C GLU A 16 5.16 -16.37 2.63
N VAL A 17 5.59 -15.10 2.71
CA VAL A 17 5.64 -14.35 3.96
C VAL A 17 4.23 -14.03 4.47
N LEU A 18 3.33 -13.55 3.61
CA LEU A 18 1.98 -13.18 4.03
C LEU A 18 1.16 -14.42 4.44
N LYS A 19 1.34 -15.56 3.80
CA LYS A 19 0.72 -16.83 4.23
C LYS A 19 1.20 -17.23 5.63
N LYS A 20 2.50 -17.11 5.90
CA LYS A 20 3.05 -17.42 7.23
C LYS A 20 2.54 -16.46 8.31
N ILE A 21 2.39 -15.18 7.97
CA ILE A 21 1.80 -14.18 8.87
C ILE A 21 0.33 -14.51 9.16
N CYS A 22 -0.46 -14.85 8.14
CA CYS A 22 -1.85 -15.26 8.33
C CYS A 22 -1.98 -16.41 9.33
N GLU A 23 -1.16 -17.46 9.16
CA GLU A 23 -1.13 -18.62 10.05
C GLU A 23 -0.72 -18.22 11.48
N THR A 24 0.35 -17.41 11.61
CA THR A 24 0.92 -17.06 12.93
C THR A 24 0.00 -16.14 13.74
N CYS A 25 -0.78 -15.30 13.04
CA CYS A 25 -1.68 -14.31 13.63
C CYS A 25 -3.15 -14.71 13.48
N GLU A 26 -3.47 -16.00 13.51
CA GLU A 26 -4.84 -16.51 13.41
C GLU A 26 -5.78 -15.78 14.38
N GLY A 27 -6.92 -15.31 13.88
CA GLY A 27 -7.95 -14.64 14.67
C GLY A 27 -7.71 -13.17 15.01
N GLU A 28 -6.54 -12.60 14.71
CA GLU A 28 -6.22 -11.19 14.98
C GLU A 28 -6.90 -10.21 14.00
N ASN A 29 -7.58 -10.70 12.97
CA ASN A 29 -8.26 -9.91 11.95
C ASN A 29 -7.38 -8.81 11.35
N LEU A 30 -6.18 -9.19 10.92
CA LEU A 30 -5.24 -8.29 10.23
C LEU A 30 -5.76 -7.90 8.85
N ILE A 31 -5.24 -6.79 8.32
CA ILE A 31 -5.41 -6.42 6.92
C ILE A 31 -4.14 -6.82 6.17
N ILE A 32 -4.25 -7.72 5.19
CA ILE A 32 -3.13 -8.39 4.53
C ILE A 32 -3.10 -8.04 3.04
N GLY A 33 -1.97 -7.62 2.54
CA GLY A 33 -1.79 -7.36 1.10
C GLY A 33 -0.45 -6.72 0.73
N PRO A 34 -0.31 -6.33 -0.52
CA PRO A 34 -1.28 -6.41 -1.62
C PRO A 34 -1.44 -7.82 -2.19
N VAL A 35 -2.66 -8.13 -2.63
CA VAL A 35 -3.00 -9.37 -3.32
C VAL A 35 -3.32 -9.05 -4.78
N GLU A 36 -2.58 -9.65 -5.68
CA GLU A 36 -2.70 -9.49 -7.12
C GLU A 36 -3.28 -10.74 -7.79
N GLU A 37 -3.62 -10.65 -9.07
CA GLU A 37 -4.10 -11.78 -9.85
C GLU A 37 -3.20 -13.04 -9.73
N LYS A 38 -1.87 -12.84 -9.67
CA LYS A 38 -0.90 -13.95 -9.65
C LYS A 38 -0.84 -14.73 -8.34
N ASN A 39 -1.09 -14.07 -7.21
CA ASN A 39 -0.94 -14.66 -5.86
C ASN A 39 -2.27 -14.77 -5.09
N HIS A 40 -3.41 -14.41 -5.73
CA HIS A 40 -4.72 -14.39 -5.07
C HIS A 40 -5.12 -15.73 -4.43
N LYS A 41 -4.76 -16.86 -5.06
CA LYS A 41 -5.12 -18.19 -4.54
C LYS A 41 -4.43 -18.48 -3.22
N GLY A 42 -3.10 -18.30 -3.17
CA GLY A 42 -2.32 -18.62 -1.99
C GLY A 42 -2.62 -17.72 -0.80
N ILE A 43 -2.54 -16.40 -1.01
CA ILE A 43 -2.79 -15.42 0.05
C ILE A 43 -4.28 -15.37 0.40
N GLY A 44 -5.17 -15.41 -0.59
CA GLY A 44 -6.60 -15.38 -0.39
C GLY A 44 -7.11 -16.55 0.45
N ALA A 45 -6.66 -17.78 0.14
CA ALA A 45 -7.02 -18.96 0.92
C ALA A 45 -6.51 -18.89 2.37
N ALA A 46 -5.27 -18.41 2.57
CA ALA A 46 -4.71 -18.25 3.91
C ALA A 46 -5.45 -17.16 4.71
N ALA A 47 -5.65 -15.98 4.13
CA ALA A 47 -6.35 -14.89 4.79
C ALA A 47 -7.80 -15.27 5.16
N MET A 48 -8.51 -15.95 4.26
CA MET A 48 -9.85 -16.48 4.53
C MET A 48 -9.84 -17.52 5.65
N GLY A 49 -8.93 -18.51 5.58
CA GLY A 49 -8.86 -19.59 6.55
C GLY A 49 -8.52 -19.15 7.96
N TYR A 50 -7.71 -18.11 8.11
CA TYR A 50 -7.26 -17.58 9.40
C TYR A 50 -7.97 -16.28 9.84
N GLY A 51 -9.01 -15.85 9.10
CA GLY A 51 -9.91 -14.78 9.53
C GLY A 51 -9.42 -13.35 9.28
N HIS A 52 -8.64 -13.11 8.22
CA HIS A 52 -8.07 -11.80 7.90
C HIS A 52 -8.84 -11.07 6.81
N THR A 53 -8.57 -9.78 6.66
CA THR A 53 -9.07 -8.89 5.59
C THR A 53 -8.01 -8.75 4.51
N ILE A 54 -8.41 -8.69 3.25
CA ILE A 54 -7.51 -8.72 2.08
C ILE A 54 -7.46 -7.35 1.42
N ILE A 55 -6.26 -6.91 1.01
CA ILE A 55 -6.09 -5.78 0.10
C ILE A 55 -5.92 -6.34 -1.32
N SER A 56 -6.96 -6.18 -2.14
CA SER A 56 -6.97 -6.51 -3.57
C SER A 56 -6.30 -5.38 -4.36
N SER A 57 -5.19 -5.65 -5.02
CA SER A 57 -4.41 -4.63 -5.75
C SER A 57 -4.50 -4.80 -7.25
N SER A 58 -4.70 -3.69 -7.95
CA SER A 58 -4.72 -3.62 -9.41
C SER A 58 -3.92 -2.42 -9.90
N PRO A 59 -3.01 -2.58 -10.89
CA PRO A 59 -2.23 -1.47 -11.40
C PRO A 59 -3.09 -0.56 -12.29
N ILE A 60 -3.71 0.48 -11.71
CA ILE A 60 -4.42 1.57 -12.39
C ILE A 60 -5.42 1.06 -13.46
N ASP A 61 -6.13 -0.03 -13.16
CA ASP A 61 -7.07 -0.67 -14.09
C ASP A 61 -8.36 -1.10 -13.39
N VAL A 62 -9.49 -0.52 -13.82
CA VAL A 62 -10.83 -0.81 -13.27
C VAL A 62 -11.26 -2.26 -13.54
N ASN A 63 -10.97 -2.78 -14.73
CA ASN A 63 -11.36 -4.13 -15.12
C ASN A 63 -10.56 -5.17 -14.34
N LEU A 64 -9.27 -4.93 -14.16
CA LEU A 64 -8.42 -5.80 -13.38
C LEU A 64 -8.81 -5.77 -11.89
N ALA A 65 -9.17 -4.60 -11.34
CA ALA A 65 -9.68 -4.50 -9.96
C ALA A 65 -10.92 -5.38 -9.78
N LYS A 66 -11.88 -5.26 -10.70
CA LYS A 66 -13.07 -6.11 -10.71
C LYS A 66 -12.72 -7.60 -10.85
N GLN A 67 -11.79 -7.93 -11.76
CA GLN A 67 -11.36 -9.31 -11.98
C GLN A 67 -10.73 -9.94 -10.73
N VAL A 68 -9.83 -9.23 -10.04
CA VAL A 68 -9.21 -9.74 -8.80
C VAL A 68 -10.28 -9.97 -7.72
N ASN A 69 -11.24 -9.06 -7.57
CA ASN A 69 -12.35 -9.24 -6.61
C ASN A 69 -13.22 -10.44 -6.96
N ILE A 70 -13.52 -10.69 -8.24
CA ILE A 70 -14.24 -11.89 -8.71
C ILE A 70 -13.42 -13.15 -8.42
N LEU A 71 -12.10 -13.13 -8.64
CA LEU A 71 -11.23 -14.28 -8.35
C LEU A 71 -11.20 -14.59 -6.86
N LEU A 72 -11.17 -13.60 -5.99
CA LEU A 72 -11.25 -13.76 -4.54
C LEU A 72 -12.61 -14.32 -4.11
N GLU A 73 -13.70 -13.78 -4.65
CA GLU A 73 -15.05 -14.28 -4.39
C GLU A 73 -15.23 -15.75 -4.84
N ASN A 74 -14.74 -16.10 -6.02
CA ASN A 74 -14.76 -17.48 -6.52
C ASN A 74 -13.93 -18.44 -5.66
N LEU A 75 -12.93 -17.93 -4.94
CA LEU A 75 -12.17 -18.69 -3.95
C LEU A 75 -12.95 -18.91 -2.65
N GLY A 76 -14.03 -18.14 -2.42
CA GLY A 76 -14.86 -18.17 -1.23
C GLY A 76 -14.62 -17.01 -0.25
N VAL A 77 -13.79 -16.02 -0.62
CA VAL A 77 -13.57 -14.83 0.20
C VAL A 77 -14.82 -13.94 0.13
N SER A 78 -15.37 -13.57 1.29
CA SER A 78 -16.45 -12.59 1.34
C SER A 78 -15.95 -11.21 0.91
N LEU A 79 -16.69 -10.52 0.04
CA LEU A 79 -16.33 -9.16 -0.40
C LEU A 79 -16.31 -8.15 0.75
N ASP A 80 -17.00 -8.39 1.85
CA ASP A 80 -16.92 -7.59 3.08
C ASP A 80 -15.50 -7.62 3.73
N LYS A 81 -14.68 -8.59 3.34
CA LYS A 81 -13.29 -8.74 3.77
C LYS A 81 -12.28 -8.30 2.72
N VAL A 82 -12.71 -7.51 1.73
CA VAL A 82 -11.85 -7.02 0.65
C VAL A 82 -11.79 -5.50 0.68
N ILE A 83 -10.57 -4.97 0.60
CA ILE A 83 -10.26 -3.55 0.41
C ILE A 83 -9.56 -3.41 -0.93
N VAL A 84 -9.92 -2.44 -1.75
CA VAL A 84 -9.31 -2.26 -3.08
C VAL A 84 -8.16 -1.27 -3.00
N ASP A 85 -6.98 -1.67 -3.48
CA ASP A 85 -5.85 -0.80 -3.75
C ASP A 85 -5.78 -0.53 -5.26
N PRO A 86 -6.17 0.69 -5.71
CA PRO A 86 -6.13 1.05 -7.13
C PRO A 86 -4.74 1.41 -7.63
N THR A 87 -3.72 1.20 -6.84
CA THR A 87 -2.35 1.72 -6.97
C THR A 87 -2.26 3.22 -6.66
N THR A 88 -1.27 3.60 -5.92
CA THR A 88 -1.03 4.99 -5.51
C THR A 88 0.03 5.63 -6.38
N GLY A 89 -0.33 6.63 -7.18
CA GLY A 89 0.61 7.47 -7.93
C GLY A 89 1.17 8.60 -7.08
N GLY A 90 2.41 9.00 -7.35
CA GLY A 90 3.04 10.13 -6.67
C GLY A 90 2.49 11.48 -7.15
N LEU A 91 2.56 12.50 -6.30
CA LEU A 91 2.23 13.88 -6.65
C LEU A 91 3.20 14.35 -7.76
N GLY A 92 2.63 14.78 -8.90
CA GLY A 92 3.40 15.14 -10.10
C GLY A 92 3.94 13.94 -10.90
N TYR A 93 3.67 12.71 -10.46
CA TYR A 93 4.10 11.49 -11.13
C TYR A 93 3.09 10.36 -10.98
N GLY A 94 1.97 10.46 -11.68
CA GLY A 94 0.95 9.41 -11.78
C GLY A 94 -0.25 9.57 -10.85
N LEU A 95 -0.30 10.58 -9.97
CA LEU A 95 -1.45 10.86 -9.12
C LEU A 95 -2.72 11.00 -9.95
N GLU A 96 -2.65 11.67 -11.09
CA GLU A 96 -3.77 11.90 -12.01
C GLU A 96 -4.36 10.61 -12.59
N TYR A 97 -3.53 9.60 -12.82
CA TYR A 97 -4.01 8.29 -13.30
C TYR A 97 -4.74 7.53 -12.19
N SER A 98 -4.15 7.48 -11.00
CA SER A 98 -4.77 6.86 -9.83
C SER A 98 -6.08 7.55 -9.46
N TYR A 99 -6.09 8.88 -9.45
CA TYR A 99 -7.29 9.69 -9.22
C TYR A 99 -8.41 9.32 -10.20
N SER A 100 -8.09 9.32 -11.50
CA SER A 100 -9.06 8.98 -12.56
C SER A 100 -9.62 7.55 -12.42
N VAL A 101 -8.77 6.58 -12.09
CA VAL A 101 -9.22 5.19 -11.85
C VAL A 101 -10.12 5.10 -10.64
N MET A 102 -9.80 5.79 -9.55
CA MET A 102 -10.61 5.81 -8.33
C MET A 102 -12.01 6.40 -8.57
N GLU A 103 -12.09 7.50 -9.31
CA GLU A 103 -13.39 8.07 -9.72
C GLU A 103 -14.20 7.08 -10.57
N ARG A 104 -13.55 6.38 -11.51
CA ARG A 104 -14.21 5.38 -12.37
C ARG A 104 -14.66 4.15 -11.59
N LEU A 105 -13.88 3.68 -10.60
CA LEU A 105 -14.29 2.62 -9.68
C LEU A 105 -15.53 3.05 -8.89
N THR A 106 -15.50 4.24 -8.31
CA THR A 106 -16.63 4.80 -7.56
C THR A 106 -17.88 4.97 -8.45
N GLN A 107 -17.67 5.44 -9.67
CA GLN A 107 -18.77 5.62 -10.63
C GLN A 107 -19.39 4.29 -11.04
N ALA A 108 -18.60 3.26 -11.31
CA ALA A 108 -19.10 1.92 -11.61
C ALA A 108 -19.88 1.33 -10.41
N ALA A 109 -19.36 1.49 -9.22
CA ALA A 109 -20.04 1.04 -8.00
C ALA A 109 -21.39 1.73 -7.77
N MET A 110 -21.44 3.06 -7.94
CA MET A 110 -22.63 3.87 -7.61
C MET A 110 -23.66 3.92 -8.73
N THR A 111 -23.23 4.14 -9.98
CA THR A 111 -24.16 4.39 -11.09
C THR A 111 -24.58 3.12 -11.84
N GLN A 112 -23.66 2.14 -11.90
CA GLN A 112 -23.93 0.85 -12.55
C GLN A 112 -24.34 -0.24 -11.54
N GLY A 113 -24.28 0.06 -10.25
CA GLY A 113 -24.61 -0.90 -9.19
C GLY A 113 -23.67 -2.11 -9.14
N ASP A 114 -22.41 -1.94 -9.59
CA ASP A 114 -21.45 -3.03 -9.64
C ASP A 114 -21.01 -3.43 -8.23
N ASP A 115 -21.57 -4.51 -7.71
CA ASP A 115 -21.31 -5.04 -6.37
C ASP A 115 -19.86 -5.49 -6.14
N LYS A 116 -19.12 -5.80 -7.22
CA LYS A 116 -17.72 -6.20 -7.16
C LYS A 116 -16.76 -5.02 -6.95
N LEU A 117 -17.26 -3.78 -7.05
CA LEU A 117 -16.48 -2.55 -6.90
C LEU A 117 -16.97 -1.64 -5.76
N GLN A 118 -17.91 -2.11 -4.93
CA GLN A 118 -18.44 -1.36 -3.77
C GLN A 118 -17.55 -1.44 -2.53
N ASN A 119 -16.33 -1.92 -2.67
CA ASN A 119 -15.37 -2.06 -1.60
C ASN A 119 -14.69 -0.73 -1.26
N PRO A 120 -14.27 -0.51 0.00
CA PRO A 120 -13.48 0.66 0.37
C PRO A 120 -12.13 0.65 -0.35
N MET A 121 -11.64 1.84 -0.72
CA MET A 121 -10.33 2.01 -1.35
C MET A 121 -9.27 2.43 -0.35
N ILE A 122 -8.04 1.91 -0.52
CA ILE A 122 -6.86 2.24 0.26
C ILE A 122 -5.75 2.78 -0.64
N ASN A 123 -5.02 3.80 -0.17
CA ASN A 123 -3.84 4.32 -0.85
C ASN A 123 -2.62 4.33 0.08
N ASN A 124 -1.50 3.76 -0.39
CA ASN A 124 -0.22 3.76 0.32
C ASN A 124 0.59 5.01 -0.01
N LEU A 125 0.08 6.15 0.41
CA LEU A 125 0.61 7.47 0.07
C LEU A 125 1.98 7.73 0.70
N GLY A 126 2.16 7.35 1.97
CA GLY A 126 3.42 7.56 2.67
C GLY A 126 4.61 6.93 1.94
N ASN A 127 4.44 5.70 1.43
CA ASN A 127 5.48 5.05 0.66
C ASN A 127 5.80 5.79 -0.65
N GLU A 128 4.79 6.31 -1.35
CA GLU A 128 4.99 7.00 -2.63
C GLU A 128 5.66 8.36 -2.46
N VAL A 129 5.23 9.17 -1.49
CA VAL A 129 5.80 10.51 -1.26
C VAL A 129 7.24 10.43 -0.76
N TRP A 130 7.50 9.63 0.28
CA TRP A 130 8.80 9.64 0.94
C TRP A 130 9.91 8.90 0.16
N LYS A 131 9.58 8.16 -0.89
CA LYS A 131 10.57 7.58 -1.82
C LYS A 131 10.92 8.50 -2.98
N CYS A 132 10.11 9.52 -3.29
CA CYS A 132 10.34 10.37 -4.46
C CYS A 132 11.58 11.26 -4.28
N LYS A 133 12.14 11.70 -5.40
CA LYS A 133 13.37 12.48 -5.44
C LYS A 133 13.19 13.84 -4.77
N GLU A 134 12.08 14.49 -5.03
CA GLU A 134 11.75 15.82 -4.52
C GLU A 134 11.66 15.85 -2.99
N ALA A 135 11.18 14.77 -2.36
CA ALA A 135 11.12 14.67 -0.90
C ALA A 135 12.49 14.43 -0.23
N LYS A 136 13.50 13.98 -1.00
CA LYS A 136 14.82 13.59 -0.48
C LYS A 136 15.92 14.60 -0.75
N LEU A 137 15.75 15.52 -1.71
CA LEU A 137 16.75 16.51 -2.07
C LEU A 137 17.00 17.46 -0.89
N THR A 138 18.29 17.62 -0.53
CA THR A 138 18.72 18.56 0.50
C THR A 138 18.54 20.01 0.02
N ILE A 139 18.61 20.98 0.96
CA ILE A 139 18.54 22.39 0.63
C ILE A 139 19.71 22.82 -0.28
N GLU A 140 20.90 22.23 -0.09
CA GLU A 140 22.08 22.54 -0.91
C GLU A 140 21.90 22.07 -2.37
N ASN A 141 21.23 20.94 -2.58
CA ASN A 141 21.00 20.36 -3.91
C ASN A 141 19.79 20.93 -4.64
N ALA A 142 18.84 21.51 -3.90
CA ALA A 142 17.61 22.11 -4.46
C ALA A 142 17.09 23.24 -3.55
N PRO A 143 17.82 24.37 -3.47
CA PRO A 143 17.44 25.48 -2.58
C PRO A 143 16.07 26.08 -2.93
N GLU A 144 15.67 26.03 -4.19
CA GLU A 144 14.36 26.51 -4.68
C GLU A 144 13.18 25.69 -4.13
N LEU A 145 13.42 24.47 -3.69
CA LEU A 145 12.38 23.61 -3.11
C LEU A 145 12.21 23.77 -1.59
N GLY A 146 13.09 24.55 -0.95
CA GLY A 146 13.05 24.84 0.48
C GLY A 146 13.38 23.63 1.37
N ASP A 147 12.89 23.69 2.61
CA ASP A 147 13.17 22.66 3.63
C ASP A 147 12.60 21.30 3.25
N PRO A 148 13.42 20.23 3.20
CA PRO A 148 13.00 18.92 2.70
C PRO A 148 11.92 18.25 3.57
N GLU A 149 11.97 18.41 4.90
CA GLU A 149 10.94 17.82 5.77
C GLU A 149 9.59 18.52 5.56
N ARG A 150 9.55 19.85 5.56
CA ARG A 150 8.32 20.60 5.31
C ARG A 150 7.74 20.30 3.94
N ARG A 151 8.60 20.18 2.94
CA ARG A 151 8.22 19.82 1.57
C ARG A 151 7.55 18.45 1.53
N ALA A 152 8.17 17.44 2.13
CA ALA A 152 7.62 16.09 2.18
C ALA A 152 6.29 16.03 2.94
N ILE A 153 6.18 16.75 4.08
CA ILE A 153 4.92 16.89 4.83
C ILE A 153 3.81 17.48 3.94
N LEU A 154 4.11 18.57 3.22
CA LEU A 154 3.12 19.22 2.36
C LEU A 154 2.75 18.33 1.17
N MET A 155 3.71 17.66 0.53
CA MET A 155 3.45 16.72 -0.56
C MET A 155 2.53 15.58 -0.09
N GLU A 156 2.79 15.03 1.08
CA GLU A 156 1.95 13.97 1.65
C GLU A 156 0.55 14.47 2.01
N ALA A 157 0.43 15.65 2.61
CA ALA A 157 -0.86 16.23 2.96
C ALA A 157 -1.71 16.57 1.71
N VAL A 158 -1.11 17.16 0.68
CA VAL A 158 -1.79 17.47 -0.59
C VAL A 158 -2.24 16.19 -1.29
N GLY A 159 -1.37 15.17 -1.35
CA GLY A 159 -1.73 13.87 -1.89
C GLY A 159 -2.87 13.21 -1.11
N ALA A 160 -2.85 13.29 0.23
CA ALA A 160 -3.91 12.77 1.08
C ALA A 160 -5.26 13.41 0.78
N VAL A 161 -5.30 14.74 0.69
CA VAL A 161 -6.52 15.48 0.33
C VAL A 161 -7.03 15.08 -1.05
N SER A 162 -6.15 15.00 -2.04
CA SER A 162 -6.51 14.60 -3.41
C SER A 162 -7.12 13.20 -3.44
N TYR A 163 -6.51 12.23 -2.77
CA TYR A 163 -7.04 10.87 -2.73
C TYR A 163 -8.33 10.72 -1.94
N MET A 164 -8.52 11.49 -0.85
CA MET A 164 -9.79 11.52 -0.14
C MET A 164 -10.92 12.05 -1.03
N LEU A 165 -10.66 13.10 -1.81
CA LEU A 165 -11.63 13.65 -2.76
C LEU A 165 -11.95 12.67 -3.90
N ALA A 166 -10.98 11.83 -4.32
CA ALA A 166 -11.19 10.76 -5.30
C ALA A 166 -11.94 9.53 -4.72
N GLY A 167 -12.18 9.48 -3.40
CA GLY A 167 -12.94 8.41 -2.76
C GLY A 167 -12.14 7.43 -1.91
N SER A 168 -10.86 7.70 -1.62
CA SER A 168 -10.10 6.90 -0.66
C SER A 168 -10.75 6.90 0.72
N ARG A 169 -10.86 5.72 1.31
CA ARG A 169 -11.40 5.55 2.67
C ARG A 169 -10.31 5.29 3.71
N ILE A 170 -9.16 4.77 3.25
CA ILE A 170 -8.03 4.44 4.10
C ILE A 170 -6.78 5.04 3.44
N LEU A 171 -6.01 5.82 4.22
CA LEU A 171 -4.73 6.38 3.79
C LEU A 171 -3.62 5.88 4.68
N MET A 172 -2.61 5.25 4.08
CA MET A 172 -1.36 4.92 4.76
C MET A 172 -0.43 6.12 4.64
N MET A 173 -0.20 6.79 5.76
CA MET A 173 0.60 8.01 5.85
C MET A 173 1.79 7.79 6.78
N ARG A 174 2.89 8.51 6.53
CA ARG A 174 4.13 8.33 7.27
C ARG A 174 4.35 9.40 8.34
N HIS A 175 4.14 10.67 8.01
CA HIS A 175 4.51 11.76 8.90
C HIS A 175 3.35 12.24 9.77
N PRO A 176 3.52 12.38 11.12
CA PRO A 176 2.45 12.82 12.02
C PRO A 176 1.85 14.18 11.68
N GLU A 177 2.67 15.11 11.21
CA GLU A 177 2.19 16.45 10.81
C GLU A 177 1.35 16.39 9.53
N SER A 178 1.68 15.51 8.58
CA SER A 178 0.84 15.27 7.39
C SER A 178 -0.52 14.73 7.80
N ILE A 179 -0.55 13.78 8.76
CA ILE A 179 -1.81 13.24 9.31
C ILE A 179 -2.62 14.33 9.99
N LYS A 180 -1.97 15.22 10.76
CA LYS A 180 -2.61 16.34 11.41
C LYS A 180 -3.24 17.31 10.40
N LEU A 181 -2.54 17.64 9.31
CA LEU A 181 -3.07 18.47 8.23
C LEU A 181 -4.25 17.80 7.51
N ALA A 182 -4.16 16.50 7.22
CA ALA A 182 -5.28 15.75 6.63
C ALA A 182 -6.51 15.74 7.54
N LYS A 183 -6.34 15.53 8.84
CA LYS A 183 -7.42 15.61 9.83
C LYS A 183 -8.03 17.02 9.92
N ALA A 184 -7.20 18.06 9.90
CA ALA A 184 -7.68 19.45 9.89
C ALA A 184 -8.53 19.73 8.65
N PHE A 185 -8.13 19.22 7.48
CA PHE A 185 -8.91 19.33 6.25
C PHE A 185 -10.26 18.63 6.35
N ILE A 186 -10.30 17.42 6.93
CA ILE A 186 -11.56 16.69 7.15
C ILE A 186 -12.49 17.50 8.07
N SER A 187 -11.99 18.02 9.20
CA SER A 187 -12.78 18.82 10.13
C SER A 187 -13.28 20.12 9.47
N LEU A 188 -12.43 20.76 8.65
CA LEU A 188 -12.82 21.96 7.91
C LEU A 188 -14.03 21.71 6.99
N LEU A 189 -14.06 20.57 6.30
CA LEU A 189 -15.16 20.20 5.42
C LEU A 189 -16.41 19.70 6.17
N ALA A 190 -16.22 18.93 7.24
CA ALA A 190 -17.30 18.31 7.98
C ALA A 190 -17.95 19.26 8.99
N ASP A 191 -17.13 20.04 9.70
CA ASP A 191 -17.56 20.84 10.83
C ASP A 191 -17.63 22.34 10.52
N GLY A 192 -17.21 22.77 9.34
CA GLY A 192 -17.24 24.17 8.91
C GLY A 192 -16.22 25.07 9.63
N GLY A 193 -15.05 24.52 9.99
CA GLY A 193 -13.96 25.27 10.61
C GLY A 193 -13.30 26.30 9.68
N SER A 194 -12.28 26.99 10.18
CA SER A 194 -11.46 27.95 9.42
C SER A 194 -10.07 27.40 9.14
N ALA A 195 -9.56 27.64 7.94
CA ALA A 195 -8.16 27.34 7.62
C ALA A 195 -7.16 28.12 8.50
N MET A 196 -7.58 29.22 9.10
CA MET A 196 -6.78 30.01 10.04
C MET A 196 -6.55 29.29 11.39
N ASP A 197 -7.39 28.31 11.72
CA ASP A 197 -7.30 27.55 12.97
C ASP A 197 -6.30 26.38 12.86
N VAL A 198 -5.74 26.12 11.66
CA VAL A 198 -4.78 25.06 11.44
C VAL A 198 -3.43 25.43 12.04
N ALA A 199 -2.98 24.64 13.02
CA ALA A 199 -1.70 24.89 13.68
C ALA A 199 -0.51 24.76 12.71
N PRO A 200 0.56 25.55 12.88
CA PRO A 200 1.75 25.48 12.05
C PRO A 200 2.39 24.08 12.06
N ILE A 201 3.10 23.76 10.98
CA ILE A 201 3.89 22.53 10.85
C ILE A 201 5.04 22.56 11.85
N THR A 202 5.15 21.51 12.65
CA THR A 202 6.27 21.25 13.54
C THR A 202 7.20 20.21 12.93
N LYS A 203 8.47 20.52 12.77
CA LYS A 203 9.47 19.55 12.31
C LYS A 203 9.72 18.49 13.38
N ARG A 204 9.93 17.24 12.94
CA ARG A 204 10.13 16.08 13.82
C ARG A 204 11.30 15.19 13.39
N LEU A 205 11.95 15.51 12.27
CA LEU A 205 13.09 14.77 11.74
C LEU A 205 14.41 15.47 12.09
N ASP A 206 14.44 16.28 13.15
CA ASP A 206 15.69 16.87 13.63
C ASP A 206 16.59 15.74 14.15
N ASP A 207 17.77 15.65 13.60
CA ASP A 207 19.01 14.95 13.95
C ASP A 207 18.97 13.98 15.16
N VAL A 208 18.04 13.04 15.16
CA VAL A 208 18.08 11.92 16.07
C VAL A 208 18.95 10.84 15.42
N GLU A 209 20.18 10.72 15.84
CA GLU A 209 20.99 9.54 15.52
C GLU A 209 20.33 8.30 16.15
N ILE A 210 19.65 7.52 15.32
CA ILE A 210 19.10 6.24 15.73
C ILE A 210 20.14 5.17 15.41
N ASP A 211 20.70 4.56 16.44
CA ASP A 211 21.58 3.40 16.27
C ASP A 211 20.74 2.16 15.93
N PHE A 212 20.39 2.01 14.66
CA PHE A 212 19.66 0.84 14.18
C PHE A 212 20.42 -0.47 14.38
N ALA A 213 21.74 -0.43 14.45
CA ALA A 213 22.56 -1.63 14.65
C ALA A 213 22.38 -2.19 16.07
N SER A 214 22.27 -1.33 17.07
CA SER A 214 21.99 -1.75 18.45
C SER A 214 20.56 -2.21 18.69
N MET A 215 19.62 -1.74 17.87
CA MET A 215 18.19 -2.08 17.96
C MET A 215 17.82 -3.33 17.14
N ALA A 216 18.63 -3.70 16.16
CA ALA A 216 18.40 -4.86 15.33
C ALA A 216 18.78 -6.15 16.05
N PRO A 217 18.02 -7.25 15.92
CA PRO A 217 18.49 -8.55 16.35
C PRO A 217 19.78 -8.91 15.62
N ALA A 218 20.70 -9.60 16.29
CA ALA A 218 21.96 -10.04 15.70
C ALA A 218 21.70 -10.79 14.38
N ALA A 219 22.39 -10.38 13.31
CA ALA A 219 22.24 -11.00 12.01
C ALA A 219 22.66 -12.48 12.09
N ASP A 220 21.81 -13.37 11.61
CA ASP A 220 22.21 -14.77 11.40
C ASP A 220 23.08 -14.84 10.15
N LEU A 221 24.39 -14.98 10.37
CA LEU A 221 25.39 -15.10 9.32
C LEU A 221 25.62 -16.55 8.86
N THR A 222 24.74 -17.47 9.24
CA THR A 222 24.85 -18.87 8.84
C THR A 222 24.62 -18.97 7.34
N ILE A 223 25.68 -19.27 6.59
CA ILE A 223 25.60 -19.52 5.15
C ILE A 223 25.02 -20.92 4.95
N VAL A 224 23.76 -20.98 4.56
CA VAL A 224 23.15 -22.24 4.11
C VAL A 224 23.59 -22.47 2.67
N GLU A 225 24.51 -23.41 2.46
CA GLU A 225 24.87 -23.85 1.12
C GLU A 225 23.63 -24.50 0.47
N GLU A 226 23.03 -23.82 -0.50
CA GLU A 226 22.02 -24.44 -1.37
C GLU A 226 22.66 -25.59 -2.15
N LYS A 227 22.28 -26.82 -1.84
CA LYS A 227 22.64 -28.00 -2.66
C LYS A 227 22.04 -27.77 -4.06
N LYS A 228 22.89 -27.41 -5.03
CA LYS A 228 22.50 -27.34 -6.45
C LYS A 228 21.89 -28.68 -6.84
N LYS A 229 20.57 -28.69 -7.13
CA LYS A 229 19.92 -29.84 -7.75
C LYS A 229 20.63 -30.15 -9.08
N ALA A 230 21.25 -31.30 -9.17
CA ALA A 230 21.88 -31.75 -10.39
C ALA A 230 20.81 -31.83 -11.49
N VAL A 231 20.95 -30.99 -12.51
CA VAL A 231 20.13 -31.07 -13.72
C VAL A 231 20.51 -32.37 -14.42
N LYS A 232 19.62 -33.36 -14.43
CA LYS A 232 19.76 -34.56 -15.28
C LYS A 232 19.65 -34.09 -16.74
N VAL A 233 20.80 -34.02 -17.40
CA VAL A 233 20.85 -33.90 -18.86
C VAL A 233 20.29 -35.21 -19.45
N ALA A 234 19.11 -35.16 -20.02
CA ALA A 234 18.56 -36.26 -20.80
C ALA A 234 19.43 -36.40 -22.07
N SER A 235 20.15 -37.50 -22.16
CA SER A 235 20.88 -37.88 -23.37
C SER A 235 19.85 -38.18 -24.46
N LEU A 236 19.83 -37.34 -25.51
CA LEU A 236 19.20 -37.68 -26.77
C LEU A 236 19.96 -38.87 -27.36
N LYS A 237 19.29 -39.99 -27.46
CA LYS A 237 19.74 -41.09 -28.30
C LYS A 237 19.46 -40.69 -29.75
N GLU A 238 20.51 -40.55 -30.53
CA GLU A 238 20.44 -40.66 -31.98
C GLU A 238 20.06 -42.12 -32.30
N GLU A 239 18.98 -42.31 -33.00
CA GLU A 239 18.66 -43.56 -33.73
C GLU A 239 18.91 -43.27 -35.21
N ASP A 240 19.73 -44.15 -35.81
CA ASP A 240 20.03 -44.30 -37.24
C ASP A 240 18.79 -44.63 -38.10
#